data_f97907a815e5b1fecf97cbcf0f4629a1
#
_entry.id   f97907a815e5b1fecf97cbcf0f4629a1
#
_cell.length_a   1.000
_cell.length_b   1.000
_cell.length_c   1.000
_cell.angle_alpha   90.00
_cell.angle_beta   90.00
_cell.angle_gamma   90.00
#
_symmetry.space_group_name_H-M   'P 1'
#
loop_
_entity.id
_entity.type
_entity.pdbx_description
1 polymer ?
#
loop_
_entity_poly.entity_id
_entity_poly.type
_entity_poly.pdbx_seq_one_letter_code
_entity_poly.pdbx_strand_id
1 'polypeptide(L)'
;TVQYLLKRTLPQGGLAPGDFVLWHAAAGGVGLIACQWARALGLRLIATAGGPEKCRLALAHGAEHAIDYRAENFVARVREFTGGAGVKVVYDSVGKDTFEGSLDCLAPLGLMASFGNSSGPVPPVAPALLASKGSLHLTRATLFTHIATRAATQAMADELFAVVASGWVRISID
;
A
#
# COMPACT_ATOMS: atom_id res chain seq x y z
N THR A 1 -4.75 1.47 -10.97
CA THR A 1 -3.63 1.55 -10.01
C THR A 1 -3.68 0.42 -8.98
N VAL A 2 -4.73 0.28 -8.20
CA VAL A 2 -4.82 -0.73 -7.11
C VAL A 2 -4.58 -2.15 -7.62
N GLN A 3 -5.14 -2.51 -8.78
CA GLN A 3 -4.99 -3.84 -9.36
C GLN A 3 -3.51 -4.24 -9.50
N TYR A 4 -2.68 -3.43 -10.18
CA TYR A 4 -1.29 -3.82 -10.38
C TYR A 4 -0.47 -3.75 -9.08
N LEU A 5 -0.81 -2.85 -8.17
CA LEU A 5 -0.12 -2.78 -6.87
C LEU A 5 -0.39 -4.02 -6.03
N LEU A 6 -1.64 -4.42 -5.86
CA LEU A 6 -2.01 -5.56 -5.01
C LEU A 6 -1.77 -6.92 -5.66
N LYS A 7 -1.76 -7.01 -7.01
CA LYS A 7 -1.76 -8.29 -7.73
C LYS A 7 -0.48 -8.56 -8.53
N ARG A 8 0.31 -7.53 -8.83
CA ARG A 8 1.48 -7.65 -9.70
C ARG A 8 2.76 -7.05 -9.13
N THR A 9 2.66 -6.12 -8.17
CA THR A 9 3.78 -5.51 -7.46
C THR A 9 3.92 -6.20 -6.11
N LEU A 10 4.43 -7.42 -6.14
CA LEU A 10 4.43 -8.32 -5.00
C LEU A 10 5.85 -8.56 -4.46
N PRO A 11 6.00 -8.81 -3.15
CA PRO A 11 7.25 -9.23 -2.56
C PRO A 11 7.60 -10.65 -3.02
N GLN A 12 8.81 -11.07 -2.76
CA GLN A 12 9.21 -12.46 -2.97
C GLN A 12 8.27 -13.41 -2.20
N GLY A 13 7.75 -14.42 -2.86
CA GLY A 13 6.76 -15.35 -2.29
C GLY A 13 5.32 -14.86 -2.32
N GLY A 14 5.06 -13.64 -2.82
CA GLY A 14 3.71 -13.08 -2.95
C GLY A 14 3.09 -12.60 -1.64
N LEU A 15 1.79 -12.31 -1.68
CA LEU A 15 0.96 -11.97 -0.52
C LEU A 15 -0.07 -13.08 -0.28
N ALA A 16 -0.28 -13.45 0.97
CA ALA A 16 -1.26 -14.44 1.41
C ALA A 16 -2.28 -13.81 2.36
N PRO A 17 -3.48 -14.39 2.50
CA PRO A 17 -4.42 -13.99 3.54
C PRO A 17 -3.76 -13.99 4.93
N GLY A 18 -4.02 -12.93 5.70
CA GLY A 18 -3.39 -12.68 7.00
C GLY A 18 -2.12 -11.83 6.96
N ASP A 19 -1.53 -11.60 5.79
CA ASP A 19 -0.35 -10.74 5.68
C ASP A 19 -0.69 -9.27 5.93
N PHE A 20 0.17 -8.61 6.72
CA PHE A 20 0.07 -7.17 6.91
C PHE A 20 0.68 -6.40 5.74
N VAL A 21 -0.03 -5.36 5.31
CA VAL A 21 0.44 -4.35 4.35
C VAL A 21 0.16 -2.95 4.88
N LEU A 22 1.03 -1.99 4.57
CA LEU A 22 0.83 -0.58 4.90
C LEU A 22 0.45 0.19 3.63
N TRP A 23 -0.58 1.03 3.73
CA TRP A 23 -1.00 1.90 2.62
C TRP A 23 -1.05 3.35 3.08
N HIS A 24 -0.21 4.20 2.48
CA HIS A 24 -0.21 5.63 2.76
C HIS A 24 -1.32 6.36 2.00
N ALA A 25 -1.83 7.47 2.58
CA ALA A 25 -2.92 8.27 2.02
C ALA A 25 -4.18 7.44 1.72
N ALA A 26 -4.51 6.50 2.61
CA ALA A 26 -5.53 5.49 2.39
C ALA A 26 -6.97 6.02 2.28
N ALA A 27 -7.24 7.25 2.72
CA ALA A 27 -8.54 7.90 2.58
C ALA A 27 -8.74 8.64 1.24
N GLY A 28 -7.76 8.60 0.34
CA GLY A 28 -7.93 9.10 -1.03
C GLY A 28 -8.62 8.07 -1.92
N GLY A 29 -9.10 8.48 -3.12
CA GLY A 29 -9.86 7.62 -4.02
C GLY A 29 -9.17 6.28 -4.34
N VAL A 30 -7.85 6.27 -4.59
CA VAL A 30 -7.08 5.04 -4.80
C VAL A 30 -7.00 4.22 -3.51
N GLY A 31 -6.79 4.87 -2.37
CA GLY A 31 -6.65 4.21 -1.06
C GLY A 31 -7.93 3.53 -0.61
N LEU A 32 -9.10 4.16 -0.79
CA LEU A 32 -10.39 3.56 -0.44
C LEU A 32 -10.70 2.29 -1.24
N ILE A 33 -10.32 2.26 -2.52
CA ILE A 33 -10.39 1.05 -3.33
C ILE A 33 -9.42 -0.01 -2.81
N ALA A 34 -8.20 0.40 -2.44
CA ALA A 34 -7.19 -0.52 -1.90
C ALA A 34 -7.62 -1.16 -0.58
N CYS A 35 -8.21 -0.40 0.34
CA CYS A 35 -8.74 -0.91 1.60
C CYS A 35 -9.77 -2.03 1.37
N GLN A 36 -10.74 -1.78 0.49
CA GLN A 36 -11.79 -2.75 0.16
C GLN A 36 -11.21 -4.00 -0.51
N TRP A 37 -10.35 -3.82 -1.48
CA TRP A 37 -9.79 -4.94 -2.25
C TRP A 37 -8.81 -5.77 -1.42
N ALA A 38 -7.97 -5.12 -0.61
CA ALA A 38 -7.09 -5.82 0.34
C ALA A 38 -7.89 -6.70 1.32
N ARG A 39 -8.99 -6.15 1.90
CA ARG A 39 -9.90 -6.92 2.75
C ARG A 39 -10.48 -8.13 2.00
N ALA A 40 -10.92 -7.96 0.76
CA ALA A 40 -11.46 -9.06 -0.05
C ALA A 40 -10.42 -10.13 -0.37
N LEU A 41 -9.14 -9.78 -0.40
CA LEU A 41 -8.01 -10.71 -0.54
C LEU A 41 -7.59 -11.34 0.79
N GLY A 42 -8.24 -10.98 1.90
CA GLY A 42 -7.87 -11.44 3.24
C GLY A 42 -6.61 -10.80 3.80
N LEU A 43 -6.13 -9.70 3.19
CA LEU A 43 -4.97 -8.97 3.69
C LEU A 43 -5.36 -8.07 4.87
N ARG A 44 -4.43 -7.88 5.79
CA ARG A 44 -4.54 -7.01 6.95
C ARG A 44 -3.94 -5.65 6.61
N LEU A 45 -4.77 -4.72 6.10
CA LEU A 45 -4.29 -3.41 5.66
C LEU A 45 -4.26 -2.43 6.84
N ILE A 46 -3.06 -1.88 7.10
CA ILE A 46 -2.85 -0.74 7.96
C ILE A 46 -2.86 0.51 7.08
N ALA A 47 -3.75 1.46 7.39
CA ALA A 47 -3.91 2.71 6.66
C ALA A 47 -3.17 3.84 7.37
N THR A 48 -2.59 4.80 6.64
CA THR A 48 -2.28 6.11 7.19
C THR A 48 -3.15 7.17 6.55
N ALA A 49 -3.63 8.11 7.35
CA ALA A 49 -4.46 9.22 6.88
C ALA A 49 -4.22 10.47 7.75
N GLY A 50 -4.60 11.65 7.28
CA GLY A 50 -4.42 12.89 8.00
C GLY A 50 -5.72 13.35 8.68
N GLY A 51 -5.87 13.03 9.94
CA GLY A 51 -6.99 13.40 10.79
C GLY A 51 -7.98 12.26 11.05
N PRO A 52 -8.75 12.36 12.15
CA PRO A 52 -9.59 11.26 12.64
C PRO A 52 -10.73 10.90 11.69
N GLU A 53 -11.27 11.85 10.95
CA GLU A 53 -12.34 11.58 9.98
C GLU A 53 -11.86 10.72 8.82
N LYS A 54 -10.65 11.02 8.30
CA LYS A 54 -10.04 10.23 7.24
C LYS A 54 -9.65 8.85 7.72
N CYS A 55 -9.21 8.71 8.96
CA CYS A 55 -8.97 7.39 9.57
C CYS A 55 -10.26 6.58 9.68
N ARG A 56 -11.36 7.18 10.16
CA ARG A 56 -12.67 6.52 10.19
C ARG A 56 -13.15 6.08 8.80
N LEU A 57 -12.90 6.92 7.79
CA LEU A 57 -13.26 6.59 6.41
C LEU A 57 -12.48 5.37 5.89
N ALA A 58 -11.17 5.30 6.13
CA ALA A 58 -10.35 4.15 5.75
C ALA A 58 -10.82 2.85 6.44
N LEU A 59 -11.10 2.91 7.76
CA LEU A 59 -11.65 1.78 8.51
C LEU A 59 -13.01 1.32 7.97
N ALA A 60 -13.93 2.25 7.68
CA ALA A 60 -15.23 1.93 7.09
C ALA A 60 -15.11 1.24 5.73
N HIS A 61 -14.03 1.50 4.99
CA HIS A 61 -13.73 0.88 3.70
C HIS A 61 -12.90 -0.41 3.81
N GLY A 62 -12.60 -0.89 5.02
CA GLY A 62 -12.01 -2.21 5.20
C GLY A 62 -10.53 -2.24 5.58
N ALA A 63 -9.91 -1.09 5.89
CA ALA A 63 -8.64 -1.10 6.60
C ALA A 63 -8.84 -1.75 7.98
N GLU A 64 -7.91 -2.58 8.42
CA GLU A 64 -7.95 -3.20 9.74
C GLU A 64 -7.55 -2.21 10.84
N HIS A 65 -6.55 -1.39 10.55
CA HIS A 65 -6.08 -0.31 11.41
C HIS A 65 -5.94 0.97 10.61
N ALA A 66 -6.11 2.12 11.27
CA ALA A 66 -5.85 3.42 10.66
C ALA A 66 -5.08 4.31 11.64
N ILE A 67 -4.03 4.94 11.14
CA ILE A 67 -3.10 5.77 11.90
C ILE A 67 -3.26 7.21 11.44
N ASP A 68 -3.56 8.12 12.36
CA ASP A 68 -3.48 9.56 12.10
C ASP A 68 -2.01 10.01 12.19
N TYR A 69 -1.34 10.10 11.05
CA TYR A 69 0.07 10.49 10.99
C TYR A 69 0.35 11.91 11.49
N ARG A 70 -0.69 12.72 11.73
CA ARG A 70 -0.55 14.07 12.32
C ARG A 70 -0.43 14.02 13.85
N ALA A 71 -0.99 12.99 14.46
CA ALA A 71 -1.05 12.82 15.91
C ALA A 71 -0.15 11.70 16.43
N GLU A 72 0.19 10.73 15.56
CA GLU A 72 0.88 9.49 15.93
C GLU A 72 2.12 9.25 15.07
N ASN A 73 3.14 8.62 15.67
CA ASN A 73 4.28 8.09 14.91
C ASN A 73 3.85 6.79 14.22
N PHE A 74 3.68 6.84 12.90
CA PHE A 74 3.16 5.69 12.16
C PHE A 74 4.10 4.48 12.21
N VAL A 75 5.42 4.66 12.31
CA VAL A 75 6.36 3.54 12.42
C VAL A 75 6.15 2.79 13.72
N ALA A 76 6.06 3.51 14.84
CA ALA A 76 5.79 2.90 16.15
C ALA A 76 4.47 2.14 16.15
N ARG A 77 3.41 2.73 15.58
CA ARG A 77 2.08 2.10 15.50
C ARG A 77 2.08 0.85 14.61
N VAL A 78 2.75 0.90 13.45
CA VAL A 78 2.87 -0.29 12.59
C VAL A 78 3.61 -1.41 13.31
N ARG A 79 4.69 -1.10 14.01
CA ARG A 79 5.43 -2.10 14.79
C ARG A 79 4.56 -2.69 15.91
N GLU A 80 3.77 -1.88 16.59
CA GLU A 80 2.82 -2.35 17.60
C GLU A 80 1.78 -3.31 17.01
N PHE A 81 1.09 -2.93 15.92
CA PHE A 81 0.06 -3.76 15.29
C PHE A 81 0.59 -5.07 14.74
N THR A 82 1.85 -5.10 14.32
CA THR A 82 2.51 -6.29 13.77
C THR A 82 3.30 -7.11 14.80
N GLY A 83 3.21 -6.75 16.09
CA GLY A 83 4.00 -7.40 17.14
C GLY A 83 5.51 -7.30 16.94
N GLY A 84 5.98 -6.21 16.31
CA GLY A 84 7.39 -5.98 15.99
C GLY A 84 7.86 -6.58 14.65
N ALA A 85 7.08 -7.46 14.02
CA ALA A 85 7.49 -8.15 12.80
C ALA A 85 7.61 -7.23 11.57
N GLY A 86 6.79 -6.18 11.52
CA GLY A 86 6.68 -5.30 10.35
C GLY A 86 5.71 -5.83 9.30
N VAL A 87 5.55 -5.08 8.21
CA VAL A 87 4.63 -5.41 7.11
C VAL A 87 5.40 -6.01 5.93
N LYS A 88 4.74 -6.84 5.13
CA LYS A 88 5.35 -7.42 3.92
C LYS A 88 5.52 -6.41 2.80
N VAL A 89 4.58 -5.48 2.67
CA VAL A 89 4.63 -4.44 1.64
C VAL A 89 4.20 -3.10 2.22
N VAL A 90 4.92 -2.05 1.85
CA VAL A 90 4.47 -0.67 1.98
C VAL A 90 4.12 -0.13 0.61
N TYR A 91 2.91 0.36 0.44
CA TYR A 91 2.44 1.09 -0.74
C TYR A 91 2.46 2.59 -0.45
N ASP A 92 3.39 3.31 -1.07
CA ASP A 92 3.66 4.72 -0.78
C ASP A 92 3.47 5.60 -2.01
N SER A 93 2.46 6.49 -1.92
CA SER A 93 2.20 7.56 -2.89
C SER A 93 2.66 8.94 -2.39
N VAL A 94 3.16 9.03 -1.18
CA VAL A 94 3.53 10.30 -0.52
C VAL A 94 4.94 10.71 -0.89
N GLY A 95 5.91 9.82 -0.72
CA GLY A 95 7.29 10.02 -1.17
C GLY A 95 8.18 10.61 -0.08
N LYS A 96 8.73 11.82 -0.28
CA LYS A 96 9.78 12.43 0.54
C LYS A 96 9.52 12.28 2.06
N ASP A 97 8.33 12.59 2.52
CA ASP A 97 8.04 12.69 3.97
C ASP A 97 7.80 11.33 4.63
N THR A 98 7.55 10.28 3.85
CA THR A 98 7.22 8.96 4.38
C THR A 98 8.28 7.89 4.08
N PHE A 99 9.16 8.12 3.12
CA PHE A 99 10.02 7.08 2.57
C PHE A 99 10.88 6.35 3.61
N GLU A 100 11.61 7.07 4.46
CA GLU A 100 12.47 6.43 5.47
C GLU A 100 11.65 5.65 6.50
N GLY A 101 10.59 6.26 7.04
CA GLY A 101 9.70 5.58 7.96
C GLY A 101 8.98 4.37 7.33
N SER A 102 8.68 4.44 6.03
CA SER A 102 8.14 3.32 5.27
C SER A 102 9.09 2.13 5.23
N LEU A 103 10.39 2.38 5.04
CA LEU A 103 11.41 1.32 5.12
C LEU A 103 11.49 0.72 6.53
N ASP A 104 11.33 1.55 7.58
CA ASP A 104 11.33 1.11 8.97
C ASP A 104 10.09 0.29 9.36
N CYS A 105 9.01 0.39 8.60
CA CYS A 105 7.81 -0.41 8.78
C CYS A 105 7.92 -1.83 8.21
N LEU A 106 8.86 -2.07 7.29
CA LEU A 106 8.96 -3.34 6.58
C LEU A 106 9.51 -4.48 7.45
N ALA A 107 9.00 -5.66 7.22
CA ALA A 107 9.64 -6.90 7.65
C ALA A 107 10.91 -7.18 6.82
N PRO A 108 11.85 -7.99 7.30
CA PRO A 108 12.97 -8.45 6.47
C PRO A 108 12.48 -9.02 5.14
N LEU A 109 13.21 -8.74 4.06
CA LEU A 109 12.85 -9.08 2.67
C LEU A 109 11.54 -8.43 2.16
N GLY A 110 11.00 -7.47 2.89
CA GLY A 110 9.78 -6.74 2.54
C GLY A 110 9.98 -5.85 1.31
N LEU A 111 8.85 -5.43 0.73
CA LEU A 111 8.81 -4.63 -0.48
C LEU A 111 8.32 -3.21 -0.21
N MET A 112 9.13 -2.23 -0.56
CA MET A 112 8.74 -0.82 -0.69
C MET A 112 8.24 -0.56 -2.13
N ALA A 113 6.94 -0.42 -2.31
CA ALA A 113 6.31 -0.06 -3.58
C ALA A 113 6.01 1.45 -3.60
N SER A 114 6.96 2.24 -4.06
CA SER A 114 6.77 3.68 -4.24
C SER A 114 6.04 3.94 -5.56
N PHE A 115 4.87 4.62 -5.53
CA PHE A 115 4.06 4.87 -6.73
C PHE A 115 3.58 6.32 -6.86
N GLY A 116 4.01 7.21 -5.98
CA GLY A 116 3.69 8.64 -6.02
C GLY A 116 4.73 9.50 -5.30
N ASN A 117 4.57 10.82 -5.39
CA ASN A 117 5.44 11.83 -4.79
C ASN A 117 4.64 13.05 -4.33
N SER A 118 3.52 12.85 -3.62
CA SER A 118 2.64 13.98 -3.23
C SER A 118 3.30 14.97 -2.27
N SER A 119 4.31 14.55 -1.49
CA SER A 119 5.12 15.42 -0.63
C SER A 119 6.46 15.85 -1.25
N GLY A 120 6.71 15.40 -2.47
CA GLY A 120 7.95 15.66 -3.19
C GLY A 120 8.72 14.39 -3.53
N PRO A 121 9.76 14.50 -4.38
CA PRO A 121 10.55 13.35 -4.80
C PRO A 121 11.35 12.76 -3.64
N VAL A 122 11.48 11.44 -3.65
CA VAL A 122 12.39 10.72 -2.75
C VAL A 122 13.83 11.05 -3.11
N PRO A 123 14.70 11.37 -2.15
CA PRO A 123 16.12 11.57 -2.39
C PRO A 123 16.79 10.31 -2.96
N PRO A 124 17.99 10.43 -3.55
CA PRO A 124 18.77 9.26 -3.99
C PRO A 124 18.94 8.24 -2.86
N VAL A 125 18.72 6.97 -3.16
CA VAL A 125 18.76 5.87 -2.18
C VAL A 125 20.02 5.06 -2.39
N ALA A 126 20.89 5.00 -1.37
CA ALA A 126 22.04 4.13 -1.38
C ALA A 126 21.59 2.66 -1.21
N PRO A 127 22.03 1.70 -2.05
CA PRO A 127 21.66 0.29 -1.91
C PRO A 127 22.00 -0.30 -0.52
N ALA A 128 23.06 0.18 0.12
CA ALA A 128 23.45 -0.23 1.47
C ALA A 128 22.35 0.04 2.52
N LEU A 129 21.51 1.07 2.32
CA LEU A 129 20.38 1.35 3.20
C LEU A 129 19.36 0.19 3.19
N LEU A 130 19.08 -0.37 2.01
CA LEU A 130 18.14 -1.50 1.89
C LEU A 130 18.71 -2.76 2.56
N ALA A 131 20.02 -2.99 2.43
CA ALA A 131 20.70 -4.09 3.10
C ALA A 131 20.63 -3.96 4.62
N SER A 132 20.97 -2.77 5.18
CA SER A 132 20.97 -2.52 6.62
C SER A 132 19.59 -2.63 7.28
N LYS A 133 18.52 -2.35 6.52
CA LYS A 133 17.14 -2.41 7.01
C LYS A 133 16.48 -3.80 6.83
N GLY A 134 17.23 -4.82 6.44
CA GLY A 134 16.73 -6.20 6.35
C GLY A 134 16.64 -6.75 4.93
N SER A 135 17.58 -6.39 4.05
CA SER A 135 17.63 -6.84 2.64
C SER A 135 16.33 -6.53 1.88
N LEU A 136 15.87 -5.29 2.02
CA LEU A 136 14.60 -4.84 1.49
C LEU A 136 14.61 -4.76 -0.04
N HIS A 137 13.44 -4.93 -0.63
CA HIS A 137 13.20 -4.67 -2.04
C HIS A 137 12.59 -3.27 -2.21
N LEU A 138 13.01 -2.55 -3.25
CA LEU A 138 12.47 -1.25 -3.63
C LEU A 138 12.04 -1.27 -5.09
N THR A 139 10.81 -0.87 -5.36
CA THR A 139 10.34 -0.66 -6.73
C THR A 139 9.64 0.68 -6.87
N ARG A 140 9.82 1.31 -8.04
CA ARG A 140 9.05 2.46 -8.49
C ARG A 140 8.07 1.99 -9.55
N ALA A 141 6.94 1.43 -9.12
CA ALA A 141 5.94 0.86 -10.01
C ALA A 141 5.18 1.96 -10.78
N THR A 142 4.95 1.73 -12.06
CA THR A 142 4.14 2.60 -12.92
C THR A 142 3.09 1.79 -13.68
N LEU A 143 1.89 2.36 -13.82
CA LEU A 143 0.79 1.72 -14.53
C LEU A 143 1.16 1.37 -15.98
N PHE A 144 1.83 2.29 -16.68
CA PHE A 144 2.14 2.14 -18.11
C PHE A 144 2.99 0.91 -18.42
N THR A 145 3.90 0.51 -17.52
CA THR A 145 4.65 -0.74 -17.66
C THR A 145 3.74 -1.97 -17.63
N HIS A 146 2.72 -1.94 -16.76
CA HIS A 146 1.80 -3.07 -16.59
C HIS A 146 0.73 -3.16 -17.70
N ILE A 147 0.46 -2.06 -18.41
CA ILE A 147 -0.53 -1.99 -19.50
C ILE A 147 0.12 -1.71 -20.87
N ALA A 148 1.36 -2.13 -21.06
CA ALA A 148 2.12 -1.86 -22.30
C ALA A 148 1.50 -2.51 -23.56
N THR A 149 0.60 -3.48 -23.41
CA THR A 149 -0.12 -4.11 -24.51
C THR A 149 -1.63 -4.04 -24.29
N ARG A 150 -2.41 -4.08 -25.39
CA ARG A 150 -3.88 -4.13 -25.30
C ARG A 150 -4.36 -5.33 -24.47
N ALA A 151 -3.74 -6.49 -24.65
CA ALA A 151 -4.09 -7.70 -23.91
C ALA A 151 -3.88 -7.51 -22.39
N ALA A 152 -2.75 -6.90 -21.98
CA ALA A 152 -2.48 -6.61 -20.58
C ALA A 152 -3.47 -5.60 -20.00
N THR A 153 -3.81 -4.54 -20.77
CA THR A 153 -4.82 -3.56 -20.38
C THR A 153 -6.18 -4.21 -20.18
N GLN A 154 -6.61 -5.04 -21.15
CA GLN A 154 -7.90 -5.73 -21.09
C GLN A 154 -7.97 -6.66 -19.89
N ALA A 155 -6.96 -7.51 -19.67
CA ALA A 155 -6.93 -8.42 -18.52
C ALA A 155 -7.01 -7.69 -17.17
N MET A 156 -6.32 -6.55 -17.03
CA MET A 156 -6.39 -5.73 -15.82
C MET A 156 -7.75 -5.06 -15.63
N ALA A 157 -8.37 -4.61 -16.71
CA ALA A 157 -9.70 -4.00 -16.69
C ALA A 157 -10.76 -5.04 -16.33
N ASP A 158 -10.71 -6.21 -16.95
CA ASP A 158 -11.66 -7.31 -16.69
C ASP A 158 -11.61 -7.76 -15.22
N GLU A 159 -10.40 -7.85 -14.64
CA GLU A 159 -10.25 -8.18 -13.21
C GLU A 159 -10.84 -7.09 -12.31
N LEU A 160 -10.60 -5.80 -12.62
CA LEU A 160 -11.20 -4.70 -11.87
C LEU A 160 -12.73 -4.70 -11.98
N PHE A 161 -13.27 -4.87 -13.19
CA PHE A 161 -14.72 -4.92 -13.40
C PHE A 161 -15.37 -6.11 -12.70
N ALA A 162 -14.73 -7.27 -12.68
CA ALA A 162 -15.20 -8.43 -11.94
C ALA A 162 -15.27 -8.15 -10.43
N VAL A 163 -14.26 -7.49 -9.87
CA VAL A 163 -14.21 -7.12 -8.44
C VAL A 163 -15.28 -6.09 -8.08
N VAL A 164 -15.56 -5.13 -8.98
CA VAL A 164 -16.64 -4.16 -8.78
C VAL A 164 -18.01 -4.84 -8.93
N ALA A 165 -18.19 -5.66 -9.95
CA ALA A 165 -19.45 -6.38 -10.20
C ALA A 165 -19.80 -7.35 -9.06
N SER A 166 -18.81 -7.96 -8.41
CA SER A 166 -19.01 -8.82 -7.24
C SER A 166 -19.41 -8.07 -5.96
N GLY A 167 -19.30 -6.73 -5.97
CA GLY A 167 -19.55 -5.88 -4.81
C GLY A 167 -18.42 -5.86 -3.78
N TRP A 168 -17.29 -6.48 -4.07
CA TRP A 168 -16.10 -6.41 -3.19
C TRP A 168 -15.52 -5.00 -3.10
N VAL A 169 -15.61 -4.25 -4.19
CA VAL A 169 -15.21 -2.85 -4.26
C VAL A 169 -16.38 -2.02 -4.75
N ARG A 170 -16.70 -0.97 -4.00
CA ARG A 170 -17.67 0.06 -4.39
C ARG A 170 -16.92 1.37 -4.61
N ILE A 171 -17.12 1.99 -5.75
CA ILE A 171 -16.50 3.26 -6.13
C ILE A 171 -17.54 4.35 -5.93
N SER A 172 -17.29 5.24 -4.96
CA SER A 172 -18.10 6.46 -4.81
C SER A 172 -17.66 7.48 -5.87
N ILE A 173 -18.63 8.08 -6.54
CA ILE A 173 -18.45 9.17 -7.50
C ILE A 173 -19.17 10.37 -6.91
N ASP A 174 -18.44 11.44 -6.62
CA ASP A 174 -18.96 12.71 -6.11
C ASP A 174 -19.48 13.59 -7.27
#